data_c2a977516a4dbd1dbca180074e06dd13
#
_entry.id   c2a977516a4dbd1dbca180074e06dd13
#
_cell.length_a   1.000
_cell.length_b   1.000
_cell.length_c   1.000
_cell.angle_alpha   90.00
_cell.angle_beta   90.00
_cell.angle_gamma   90.00
#
_symmetry.space_group_name_H-M   'P 1'
#
loop_
_entity.id
_entity.type
_entity.pdbx_description
1 polymer ?
#
loop_
_entity_poly.entity_id
_entity_poly.type
_entity_poly.pdbx_seq_one_letter_code
_entity_poly.pdbx_strand_id
1 'polypeptide(L)'
;MSHPQRASVKSDRPRIAVCGFFIECNRWSPISTATSFAEVFDQSGEALLEQMRAPQSHALPTLTGFTAQMDASGPWEPVALRVAAAQPGGPVEHVFFEQLLAQISEGLRAAGPVDGVFIAAHGAALTTQDDNPDGVLFERIRQIVGPDVPVVAVFDLHTNVTPRMTDALSAFVAYRTNPHVDQRARGADCARHLRTLLAHGPGVVALVKLPLVPPATTQLVAPGMPYHALIEIGQTHVGGHILDVSLCGGFALADSPTCGFAVVVSASHGDRDAARGAAESLAKLVWAARERFELRLTEMDDAVASAVQAGRHPHGAGLILADVADNPGAGGGGNTTWLMAALHRTGAQGVLMGVHTDAPVAAQAHQAGVGAQIPVCFNRGVVGDRYAQPFEASARVLALSDGRFVGRRGLAAGSTREMGPSALLQIDGLRIAVISLRQQLLDPAQLDILGVDLADVRTLVVKSRGHFRAAFDTFAPPERIFEVDCPGLTTPKLKTLPWTRMRRPVYPIDDTAHWSL
;
A
#
# COMPACT_ATOMS: atom_id res chain seq x y z
N MET A 1 -7.57 51.00 -8.84
CA MET A 1 -6.16 51.03 -8.37
C MET A 1 -5.55 49.66 -8.66
N SER A 2 -4.71 49.60 -9.70
CA SER A 2 -4.11 48.36 -10.18
C SER A 2 -2.99 47.96 -9.20
N HIS A 3 -3.08 46.80 -8.60
CA HIS A 3 -1.97 46.21 -7.87
C HIS A 3 -0.85 45.87 -8.84
N PRO A 4 0.41 46.28 -8.59
CA PRO A 4 1.53 45.85 -9.41
C PRO A 4 1.76 44.35 -9.23
N GLN A 5 1.69 43.61 -10.35
CA GLN A 5 2.20 42.24 -10.41
C GLN A 5 3.68 42.26 -9.98
N ARG A 6 3.97 41.71 -8.80
CA ARG A 6 5.35 41.38 -8.43
C ARG A 6 5.85 40.33 -9.39
N ALA A 7 6.73 40.70 -10.30
CA ALA A 7 7.59 39.74 -10.97
C ALA A 7 8.41 39.03 -9.87
N SER A 8 8.08 37.81 -9.55
CA SER A 8 8.86 37.00 -8.60
C SER A 8 10.22 36.75 -9.26
N VAL A 9 11.27 37.34 -8.71
CA VAL A 9 12.65 36.88 -8.98
C VAL A 9 12.66 35.41 -8.52
N LYS A 10 12.74 34.49 -9.50
CA LYS A 10 12.82 33.05 -9.18
C LYS A 10 14.06 32.84 -8.32
N SER A 11 13.87 32.27 -7.13
CA SER A 11 14.97 31.95 -6.23
C SER A 11 15.81 30.85 -6.86
N ASP A 12 17.13 31.04 -6.90
CA ASP A 12 18.07 29.98 -7.32
C ASP A 12 18.02 28.77 -6.37
N ARG A 13 17.39 28.93 -5.21
CA ARG A 13 17.20 27.91 -4.17
C ARG A 13 15.74 27.88 -3.71
N PRO A 14 14.83 27.21 -4.45
CA PRO A 14 13.42 27.19 -4.10
C PRO A 14 13.16 26.53 -2.76
N ARG A 15 12.24 27.10 -1.98
CA ARG A 15 11.76 26.60 -0.68
C ARG A 15 10.58 25.64 -0.91
N ILE A 16 10.77 24.38 -0.58
CA ILE A 16 9.77 23.33 -0.85
C ILE A 16 9.26 22.73 0.46
N ALA A 17 7.97 22.92 0.71
CA ALA A 17 7.31 22.26 1.83
C ALA A 17 7.12 20.77 1.56
N VAL A 18 7.39 19.94 2.58
CA VAL A 18 7.24 18.49 2.53
C VAL A 18 6.33 18.04 3.66
N CYS A 19 5.24 17.33 3.31
CA CYS A 19 4.31 16.74 4.27
C CYS A 19 3.70 15.45 3.72
N GLY A 20 2.92 14.75 4.57
CA GLY A 20 2.27 13.53 4.12
C GLY A 20 1.31 12.92 5.14
N PHE A 21 0.32 12.21 4.60
CA PHE A 21 -0.60 11.36 5.34
C PHE A 21 -0.79 10.07 4.55
N PHE A 22 -0.23 8.97 5.04
CA PHE A 22 -0.12 7.74 4.28
C PHE A 22 -0.76 6.56 5.04
N ILE A 23 -1.95 6.18 4.62
CA ILE A 23 -2.66 4.99 5.11
C ILE A 23 -3.71 4.54 4.08
N GLU A 24 -3.87 3.22 3.93
CA GLU A 24 -4.99 2.59 3.23
C GLU A 24 -6.00 2.11 4.29
N CYS A 25 -7.24 2.57 4.22
CA CYS A 25 -8.24 2.26 5.23
C CYS A 25 -9.28 1.25 4.72
N ASN A 26 -9.31 0.08 5.35
CA ASN A 26 -10.39 -0.89 5.23
C ASN A 26 -11.46 -0.57 6.27
N ARG A 27 -12.70 -0.31 5.84
CA ARG A 27 -13.83 0.09 6.69
C ARG A 27 -14.08 -0.84 7.87
N TRP A 28 -13.81 -2.10 7.69
CA TRP A 28 -14.13 -3.15 8.67
C TRP A 28 -12.94 -3.57 9.55
N SER A 29 -11.75 -2.99 9.31
CA SER A 29 -10.58 -3.22 10.16
C SER A 29 -10.69 -2.44 11.48
N PRO A 30 -9.96 -2.86 12.53
CA PRO A 30 -9.86 -2.08 13.75
C PRO A 30 -9.38 -0.66 13.49
N ILE A 31 -9.93 0.31 14.25
CA ILE A 31 -9.60 1.74 14.15
C ILE A 31 -8.09 1.93 14.29
N SER A 32 -7.53 2.76 13.40
CA SER A 32 -6.13 3.18 13.44
C SER A 32 -5.96 4.38 14.35
N THR A 33 -5.04 4.27 15.31
CA THR A 33 -4.78 5.27 16.35
C THR A 33 -3.43 5.94 16.14
N ALA A 34 -3.08 6.93 16.97
CA ALA A 34 -1.76 7.55 16.98
C ALA A 34 -0.63 6.50 17.11
N THR A 35 -0.83 5.43 17.89
CA THR A 35 0.12 4.32 18.03
C THR A 35 0.39 3.64 16.69
N SER A 36 -0.63 3.44 15.86
CA SER A 36 -0.49 2.82 14.54
C SER A 36 0.48 3.58 13.62
N PHE A 37 0.55 4.90 13.75
CA PHE A 37 1.49 5.75 13.02
C PHE A 37 2.87 5.76 13.67
N ALA A 38 2.94 5.83 14.99
CA ALA A 38 4.21 5.79 15.73
C ALA A 38 4.99 4.48 15.50
N GLU A 39 4.30 3.36 15.32
CA GLU A 39 4.90 2.05 15.02
C GLU A 39 5.50 1.96 13.60
N VAL A 40 5.11 2.84 12.67
CA VAL A 40 5.60 2.80 11.30
C VAL A 40 6.44 4.03 10.97
N PHE A 41 5.83 5.21 10.95
CA PHE A 41 6.54 6.46 10.68
C PHE A 41 5.68 7.67 11.07
N ASP A 42 6.16 8.48 11.98
CA ASP A 42 5.54 9.77 12.32
C ASP A 42 6.64 10.76 12.70
N GLN A 43 7.06 11.57 11.75
CA GLN A 43 8.21 12.48 11.91
C GLN A 43 7.88 13.89 11.41
N SER A 44 8.52 14.89 12.02
CA SER A 44 8.39 16.30 11.66
C SER A 44 9.72 17.04 11.80
N GLY A 45 9.83 18.21 11.17
CA GLY A 45 10.99 19.10 11.31
C GLY A 45 12.32 18.43 10.97
N GLU A 46 13.32 18.60 11.83
CA GLU A 46 14.67 18.10 11.61
C GLU A 46 14.74 16.58 11.55
N ALA A 47 13.99 15.87 12.40
CA ALA A 47 13.93 14.42 12.37
C ALA A 47 13.39 13.87 11.03
N LEU A 48 12.41 14.55 10.43
CA LEU A 48 11.94 14.21 9.08
C LEU A 48 13.04 14.43 8.04
N LEU A 49 13.76 15.55 8.11
CA LEU A 49 14.88 15.86 7.19
C LEU A 49 16.00 14.82 7.25
N GLU A 50 16.37 14.40 8.45
CA GLU A 50 17.35 13.33 8.64
C GLU A 50 16.90 12.04 7.98
N GLN A 51 15.66 11.62 8.23
CA GLN A 51 15.10 10.40 7.63
C GLN A 51 15.00 10.47 6.11
N MET A 52 14.68 11.62 5.53
CA MET A 52 14.62 11.81 4.07
C MET A 52 15.97 11.58 3.38
N ARG A 53 17.10 11.72 4.09
CA ARG A 53 18.48 11.60 3.57
C ARG A 53 19.28 10.44 4.13
N ALA A 54 18.76 9.75 5.14
CA ALA A 54 19.47 8.63 5.76
C ALA A 54 19.72 7.48 4.76
N PRO A 55 20.91 6.87 4.73
CA PRO A 55 21.21 5.74 3.86
C PRO A 55 20.33 4.52 4.14
N GLN A 56 20.01 4.28 5.41
CA GLN A 56 19.08 3.24 5.88
C GLN A 56 17.90 3.92 6.56
N SER A 57 16.99 4.43 5.75
CA SER A 57 15.85 5.21 6.21
C SER A 57 14.64 4.32 6.55
N HIS A 58 13.90 4.73 7.58
CA HIS A 58 12.54 4.24 7.86
C HIS A 58 11.47 5.05 7.11
N ALA A 59 11.85 6.15 6.45
CA ALA A 59 10.92 6.97 5.69
C ALA A 59 10.35 6.22 4.48
N LEU A 60 9.19 6.66 4.03
CA LEU A 60 8.57 6.16 2.80
C LEU A 60 9.57 6.28 1.62
N PRO A 61 9.71 5.25 0.79
CA PRO A 61 10.60 5.30 -0.38
C PRO A 61 10.29 6.47 -1.34
N THR A 62 9.05 6.94 -1.37
CA THR A 62 8.65 8.13 -2.14
C THR A 62 9.31 9.40 -1.65
N LEU A 63 9.46 9.59 -0.33
CA LEU A 63 10.16 10.73 0.27
C LEU A 63 11.65 10.73 -0.08
N THR A 64 12.31 9.59 0.10
CA THR A 64 13.74 9.46 -0.20
C THR A 64 14.02 9.58 -1.69
N GLY A 65 13.10 9.10 -2.56
CA GLY A 65 13.19 9.26 -4.00
C GLY A 65 13.01 10.72 -4.45
N PHE A 66 12.03 11.42 -3.89
CA PHE A 66 11.82 12.84 -4.10
C PHE A 66 13.05 13.66 -3.70
N THR A 67 13.56 13.45 -2.48
CA THR A 67 14.71 14.18 -1.93
C THR A 67 15.96 13.97 -2.78
N ALA A 68 16.28 12.70 -3.10
CA ALA A 68 17.44 12.38 -3.93
C ALA A 68 17.39 13.06 -5.30
N GLN A 69 16.21 13.09 -5.94
CA GLN A 69 16.03 13.75 -7.23
C GLN A 69 16.09 15.27 -7.10
N MET A 70 15.54 15.86 -6.05
CA MET A 70 15.64 17.31 -5.80
C MET A 70 17.10 17.71 -5.59
N ASP A 71 17.85 16.97 -4.77
CA ASP A 71 19.27 17.21 -4.51
C ASP A 71 20.13 17.08 -5.80
N ALA A 72 19.81 16.11 -6.66
CA ALA A 72 20.48 15.92 -7.94
C ALA A 72 20.14 17.00 -9.00
N SER A 73 18.99 17.66 -8.89
CA SER A 73 18.48 18.63 -9.84
C SER A 73 18.88 20.09 -9.54
N GLY A 74 19.68 20.31 -8.51
CA GLY A 74 20.16 21.63 -8.11
C GLY A 74 19.73 22.03 -6.69
N PRO A 75 20.24 23.17 -6.19
CA PRO A 75 20.00 23.59 -4.80
C PRO A 75 18.52 23.81 -4.53
N TRP A 76 18.09 23.51 -3.31
CA TRP A 76 16.76 23.76 -2.79
C TRP A 76 16.78 23.82 -1.26
N GLU A 77 15.74 24.37 -0.66
CA GLU A 77 15.55 24.45 0.78
C GLU A 77 14.32 23.64 1.18
N PRO A 78 14.49 22.50 1.86
CA PRO A 78 13.36 21.72 2.38
C PRO A 78 12.72 22.43 3.58
N VAL A 79 11.41 22.56 3.59
CA VAL A 79 10.58 22.96 4.72
C VAL A 79 9.84 21.71 5.19
N ALA A 80 10.45 20.95 6.09
CA ALA A 80 9.87 19.72 6.60
C ALA A 80 8.74 20.04 7.59
N LEU A 81 7.52 19.64 7.28
CA LEU A 81 6.35 19.84 8.14
C LEU A 81 6.13 18.59 9.00
N ARG A 82 5.20 17.72 8.60
CA ARG A 82 4.97 16.41 9.22
C ARG A 82 4.60 15.38 8.17
N VAL A 83 5.13 14.18 8.31
CA VAL A 83 4.72 13.00 7.56
C VAL A 83 4.35 11.90 8.56
N ALA A 84 3.12 11.41 8.47
CA ALA A 84 2.63 10.28 9.25
C ALA A 84 2.19 9.15 8.33
N ALA A 85 2.71 7.95 8.57
CA ALA A 85 2.38 6.73 7.80
C ALA A 85 2.08 5.57 8.75
N ALA A 86 1.06 4.79 8.41
CA ALA A 86 0.69 3.59 9.14
C ALA A 86 0.53 2.39 8.18
N GLN A 87 0.57 1.17 8.74
CA GLN A 87 0.15 -0.02 8.00
C GLN A 87 -1.33 0.10 7.62
N PRO A 88 -1.76 -0.49 6.49
CA PRO A 88 -3.17 -0.53 6.15
C PRO A 88 -4.02 -1.05 7.32
N GLY A 89 -5.07 -0.33 7.67
CA GLY A 89 -5.87 -0.58 8.87
C GLY A 89 -7.30 -0.10 8.72
N GLY A 90 -8.01 0.14 9.82
CA GLY A 90 -9.34 0.74 9.84
C GLY A 90 -9.32 2.26 9.70
N PRO A 91 -10.50 2.91 9.74
CA PRO A 91 -10.60 4.35 9.77
C PRO A 91 -9.73 4.94 10.88
N VAL A 92 -9.06 6.03 10.59
CA VAL A 92 -8.21 6.74 11.55
C VAL A 92 -9.06 7.48 12.58
N GLU A 93 -8.66 7.50 13.84
CA GLU A 93 -9.28 8.39 14.83
C GLU A 93 -9.30 9.82 14.31
N HIS A 94 -10.48 10.43 14.20
CA HIS A 94 -10.61 11.75 13.58
C HIS A 94 -9.76 12.82 14.28
N VAL A 95 -9.65 12.74 15.61
CA VAL A 95 -8.83 13.66 16.41
C VAL A 95 -7.34 13.61 16.01
N PHE A 96 -6.81 12.44 15.68
CA PHE A 96 -5.43 12.32 15.19
C PHE A 96 -5.25 13.05 13.85
N PHE A 97 -6.20 12.86 12.94
CA PHE A 97 -6.18 13.55 11.65
C PHE A 97 -6.29 15.07 11.80
N GLU A 98 -7.17 15.57 12.68
CA GLU A 98 -7.28 17.00 12.96
C GLU A 98 -5.98 17.57 13.52
N GLN A 99 -5.31 16.86 14.44
CA GLN A 99 -4.01 17.27 14.96
C GLN A 99 -2.93 17.31 13.87
N LEU A 100 -2.88 16.30 13.01
CA LEU A 100 -1.96 16.28 11.85
C LEU A 100 -2.23 17.46 10.91
N LEU A 101 -3.50 17.69 10.56
CA LEU A 101 -3.94 18.78 9.69
C LEU A 101 -3.59 20.16 10.28
N ALA A 102 -3.80 20.34 11.60
CA ALA A 102 -3.45 21.56 12.31
C ALA A 102 -1.95 21.80 12.28
N GLN A 103 -1.14 20.82 12.64
CA GLN A 103 0.32 20.93 12.67
C GLN A 103 0.92 21.24 11.28
N ILE A 104 0.46 20.57 10.23
CA ILE A 104 0.88 20.87 8.86
C ILE A 104 0.48 22.30 8.49
N SER A 105 -0.76 22.70 8.81
CA SER A 105 -1.28 24.04 8.47
C SER A 105 -0.54 25.16 9.19
N GLU A 106 -0.27 24.98 10.49
CA GLU A 106 0.47 25.93 11.33
C GLU A 106 1.94 26.02 10.91
N GLY A 107 2.57 24.85 10.69
CA GLY A 107 3.94 24.79 10.22
C GLY A 107 4.13 25.47 8.86
N LEU A 108 3.16 25.29 7.93
CA LEU A 108 3.21 25.94 6.62
C LEU A 108 3.04 27.46 6.72
N ARG A 109 2.15 27.94 7.60
CA ARG A 109 2.02 29.40 7.85
C ARG A 109 3.25 29.99 8.54
N ALA A 110 3.80 29.28 9.52
CA ALA A 110 4.99 29.72 10.27
C ALA A 110 6.25 29.76 9.38
N ALA A 111 6.35 28.85 8.43
CA ALA A 111 7.44 28.86 7.45
C ALA A 111 7.43 30.10 6.53
N GLY A 112 6.29 30.77 6.39
CA GLY A 112 6.12 31.86 5.45
C GLY A 112 6.03 31.37 3.99
N PRO A 113 6.33 32.23 2.99
CA PRO A 113 6.20 31.86 1.59
C PRO A 113 7.06 30.66 1.21
N VAL A 114 6.47 29.69 0.51
CA VAL A 114 7.15 28.56 -0.14
C VAL A 114 6.96 28.62 -1.63
N ASP A 115 7.91 28.07 -2.39
CA ASP A 115 7.88 28.06 -3.85
C ASP A 115 7.16 26.83 -4.40
N GLY A 116 7.00 25.77 -3.59
CA GLY A 116 6.29 24.56 -3.96
C GLY A 116 5.97 23.66 -2.76
N VAL A 117 5.11 22.68 -2.98
CA VAL A 117 4.75 21.68 -1.97
C VAL A 117 4.83 20.28 -2.56
N PHE A 118 5.42 19.36 -1.81
CA PHE A 118 5.38 17.92 -2.07
C PHE A 118 4.58 17.21 -0.97
N ILE A 119 3.64 16.37 -1.38
CA ILE A 119 2.79 15.58 -0.48
C ILE A 119 3.01 14.09 -0.76
N ALA A 120 3.40 13.32 0.27
CA ALA A 120 3.42 11.87 0.22
C ALA A 120 2.12 11.32 0.80
N ALA A 121 1.27 10.71 -0.03
CA ALA A 121 -0.03 10.20 0.38
C ALA A 121 -0.26 8.78 -0.16
N HIS A 122 -1.14 8.01 0.51
CA HIS A 122 -1.70 6.80 -0.07
C HIS A 122 -2.92 7.15 -0.96
N GLY A 123 -3.82 8.00 -0.47
CA GLY A 123 -5.00 8.46 -1.16
C GLY A 123 -6.25 7.57 -0.98
N ALA A 124 -6.22 6.65 -0.01
CA ALA A 124 -7.38 5.83 0.35
C ALA A 124 -7.63 5.89 1.87
N ALA A 125 -7.31 7.01 2.49
CA ALA A 125 -7.54 7.24 3.90
C ALA A 125 -9.03 7.47 4.19
N LEU A 126 -9.43 7.02 5.39
CA LEU A 126 -10.70 7.34 6.03
C LEU A 126 -10.43 7.79 7.45
N THR A 127 -11.30 8.62 7.99
CA THR A 127 -11.35 8.80 9.45
C THR A 127 -12.67 8.26 10.00
N THR A 128 -12.80 8.23 11.31
CA THR A 128 -14.06 7.83 11.97
C THR A 128 -15.24 8.79 11.64
N GLN A 129 -14.96 9.97 11.05
CA GLN A 129 -15.97 11.01 10.75
C GLN A 129 -15.94 11.49 9.29
N ASP A 130 -14.85 11.24 8.53
CA ASP A 130 -14.70 11.75 7.16
C ASP A 130 -14.25 10.62 6.22
N ASP A 131 -14.91 10.54 5.06
CA ASP A 131 -14.61 9.58 4.00
C ASP A 131 -13.59 10.09 2.97
N ASN A 132 -13.09 11.33 3.11
CA ASN A 132 -12.14 11.96 2.20
C ASN A 132 -11.14 12.89 2.92
N PRO A 133 -10.43 12.42 3.95
CA PRO A 133 -9.47 13.24 4.68
C PRO A 133 -8.29 13.68 3.80
N ASP A 134 -7.87 12.87 2.80
CA ASP A 134 -6.85 13.26 1.82
C ASP A 134 -7.26 14.54 1.10
N GLY A 135 -8.51 14.63 0.61
CA GLY A 135 -9.05 15.82 -0.04
C GLY A 135 -9.11 17.03 0.88
N VAL A 136 -9.42 16.82 2.18
CA VAL A 136 -9.41 17.90 3.20
C VAL A 136 -8.00 18.46 3.38
N LEU A 137 -7.00 17.59 3.51
CA LEU A 137 -5.60 18.00 3.68
C LEU A 137 -5.10 18.81 2.46
N PHE A 138 -5.37 18.32 1.24
CA PHE A 138 -4.88 18.95 0.03
C PHE A 138 -5.53 20.31 -0.22
N GLU A 139 -6.86 20.40 -0.03
CA GLU A 139 -7.57 21.66 -0.11
C GLU A 139 -7.06 22.68 0.92
N ARG A 140 -6.79 22.25 2.16
CA ARG A 140 -6.23 23.10 3.21
C ARG A 140 -4.86 23.63 2.84
N ILE A 141 -3.98 22.80 2.28
CA ILE A 141 -2.65 23.22 1.80
C ILE A 141 -2.82 24.24 0.68
N ARG A 142 -3.67 23.95 -0.33
CA ARG A 142 -3.96 24.87 -1.44
C ARG A 142 -4.47 26.24 -0.97
N GLN A 143 -5.36 26.26 0.02
CA GLN A 143 -5.87 27.51 0.61
C GLN A 143 -4.76 28.34 1.29
N ILE A 144 -3.75 27.70 1.88
CA ILE A 144 -2.66 28.41 2.56
C ILE A 144 -1.64 28.94 1.57
N VAL A 145 -1.23 28.14 0.57
CA VAL A 145 -0.16 28.54 -0.37
C VAL A 145 -0.67 29.37 -1.54
N GLY A 146 -1.98 29.42 -1.76
CA GLY A 146 -2.60 30.15 -2.88
C GLY A 146 -2.58 29.38 -4.21
N PRO A 147 -3.18 29.91 -5.27
CA PRO A 147 -3.38 29.21 -6.54
C PRO A 147 -2.10 29.00 -7.36
N ASP A 148 -1.11 29.87 -7.20
CA ASP A 148 0.06 29.93 -8.08
C ASP A 148 1.21 29.02 -7.66
N VAL A 149 1.25 28.58 -6.37
CA VAL A 149 2.30 27.69 -5.86
C VAL A 149 2.02 26.26 -6.35
N PRO A 150 2.97 25.63 -7.06
CA PRO A 150 2.79 24.24 -7.48
C PRO A 150 2.73 23.29 -6.29
N VAL A 151 1.68 22.46 -6.24
CA VAL A 151 1.47 21.37 -5.28
C VAL A 151 1.51 20.07 -6.04
N VAL A 152 2.50 19.23 -5.75
CA VAL A 152 2.65 17.90 -6.35
C VAL A 152 2.45 16.82 -5.31
N ALA A 153 1.81 15.73 -5.67
CA ALA A 153 1.58 14.63 -4.75
C ALA A 153 1.82 13.27 -5.39
N VAL A 154 2.35 12.34 -4.59
CA VAL A 154 2.53 10.94 -4.97
C VAL A 154 1.52 10.06 -4.24
N PHE A 155 1.02 9.03 -4.95
CA PHE A 155 -0.04 8.14 -4.47
C PHE A 155 0.26 6.67 -4.75
N ASP A 156 -0.38 5.82 -3.97
CA ASP A 156 -0.56 4.41 -4.34
C ASP A 156 -1.57 4.29 -5.50
N LEU A 157 -1.42 3.26 -6.34
CA LEU A 157 -2.37 3.00 -7.42
C LEU A 157 -3.75 2.52 -6.91
N HIS A 158 -3.86 2.16 -5.63
CA HIS A 158 -5.13 1.85 -4.97
C HIS A 158 -5.86 3.10 -4.42
N THR A 159 -5.39 4.30 -4.73
CA THR A 159 -6.03 5.54 -4.29
C THR A 159 -7.48 5.67 -4.78
N ASN A 160 -8.35 6.16 -3.92
CA ASN A 160 -9.74 6.54 -4.24
C ASN A 160 -9.82 8.02 -4.61
N VAL A 161 -9.38 8.36 -5.82
CA VAL A 161 -9.25 9.75 -6.28
C VAL A 161 -10.56 10.51 -6.25
N THR A 162 -10.53 11.77 -5.80
CA THR A 162 -11.69 12.68 -5.79
C THR A 162 -11.38 13.99 -6.49
N PRO A 163 -12.39 14.71 -7.01
CA PRO A 163 -12.20 16.05 -7.55
C PRO A 163 -11.52 16.99 -6.55
N ARG A 164 -11.89 16.91 -5.25
CA ARG A 164 -11.30 17.72 -4.18
C ARG A 164 -9.78 17.53 -4.08
N MET A 165 -9.28 16.31 -4.35
CA MET A 165 -7.84 16.04 -4.41
C MET A 165 -7.22 16.66 -5.65
N THR A 166 -7.78 16.40 -6.83
CA THR A 166 -7.20 16.84 -8.11
C THR A 166 -7.25 18.34 -8.31
N ASP A 167 -8.31 19.02 -7.85
CA ASP A 167 -8.46 20.47 -7.96
C ASP A 167 -7.43 21.23 -7.09
N ALA A 168 -6.93 20.59 -6.03
CA ALA A 168 -5.92 21.16 -5.15
C ALA A 168 -4.49 20.97 -5.69
N LEU A 169 -4.28 20.07 -6.66
CA LEU A 169 -2.95 19.69 -7.16
C LEU A 169 -2.58 20.37 -8.47
N SER A 170 -1.27 20.52 -8.68
CA SER A 170 -0.65 20.93 -9.95
C SER A 170 -0.09 19.74 -10.73
N ALA A 171 0.24 18.65 -10.04
CA ALA A 171 0.55 17.37 -10.64
C ALA A 171 0.23 16.22 -9.66
N PHE A 172 -0.25 15.13 -10.22
CA PHE A 172 -0.63 13.89 -9.54
C PHE A 172 0.21 12.74 -10.13
N VAL A 173 0.85 11.95 -9.28
CA VAL A 173 1.69 10.81 -9.71
C VAL A 173 1.30 9.58 -8.89
N ALA A 174 0.81 8.51 -9.52
CA ALA A 174 0.56 7.23 -8.86
C ALA A 174 1.62 6.19 -9.20
N TYR A 175 1.74 5.16 -8.36
CA TYR A 175 2.54 3.98 -8.65
C TYR A 175 2.07 3.32 -9.95
N ARG A 176 3.01 2.74 -10.68
CA ARG A 176 2.78 2.05 -11.97
C ARG A 176 3.06 0.55 -11.88
N THR A 177 3.45 0.07 -10.70
CA THR A 177 3.74 -1.34 -10.45
C THR A 177 2.94 -1.87 -9.27
N ASN A 178 2.50 -3.11 -9.37
CA ASN A 178 1.95 -3.89 -8.26
C ASN A 178 2.46 -5.33 -8.41
N PRO A 179 3.44 -5.73 -7.58
CA PRO A 179 3.99 -5.12 -6.34
C PRO A 179 4.59 -3.71 -6.53
N HIS A 180 4.49 -2.86 -5.50
CA HIS A 180 4.88 -1.45 -5.51
C HIS A 180 6.41 -1.24 -5.44
N VAL A 181 7.16 -1.76 -6.41
CA VAL A 181 8.62 -1.67 -6.43
C VAL A 181 9.14 -0.33 -6.98
N ASP A 182 8.26 0.51 -7.51
CA ASP A 182 8.60 1.78 -8.16
C ASP A 182 8.40 3.02 -7.28
N GLN A 183 8.08 2.87 -6.00
CA GLN A 183 7.79 3.97 -5.07
C GLN A 183 8.85 5.09 -5.10
N ARG A 184 10.14 4.71 -5.03
CA ARG A 184 11.26 5.65 -5.09
C ARG A 184 11.30 6.40 -6.41
N ALA A 185 11.05 5.72 -7.52
CA ALA A 185 10.99 6.32 -8.85
C ALA A 185 9.80 7.30 -8.98
N ARG A 186 8.64 6.99 -8.39
CA ARG A 186 7.47 7.91 -8.41
C ARG A 186 7.72 9.16 -7.57
N GLY A 187 8.40 9.04 -6.42
CA GLY A 187 8.87 10.22 -5.69
C GLY A 187 9.80 11.09 -6.53
N ALA A 188 10.74 10.48 -7.26
CA ALA A 188 11.63 11.20 -8.18
C ALA A 188 10.87 11.87 -9.34
N ASP A 189 9.79 11.24 -9.87
CA ASP A 189 8.93 11.88 -10.87
C ASP A 189 8.27 13.15 -10.32
N CYS A 190 7.75 13.12 -9.09
CA CYS A 190 7.21 14.31 -8.44
C CYS A 190 8.24 15.46 -8.36
N ALA A 191 9.50 15.15 -8.04
CA ALA A 191 10.57 16.15 -8.01
C ALA A 191 10.83 16.75 -9.40
N ARG A 192 10.88 15.93 -10.46
CA ARG A 192 11.03 16.39 -11.85
C ARG A 192 9.86 17.28 -12.28
N HIS A 193 8.63 16.85 -11.99
CA HIS A 193 7.43 17.64 -12.31
C HIS A 193 7.41 18.95 -11.54
N LEU A 194 7.76 18.94 -10.25
CA LEU A 194 7.85 20.16 -9.46
C LEU A 194 8.86 21.15 -10.06
N ARG A 195 10.06 20.70 -10.45
CA ARG A 195 11.07 21.54 -11.13
C ARG A 195 10.54 22.11 -12.45
N THR A 196 9.83 21.29 -13.24
CA THR A 196 9.19 21.73 -14.48
C THR A 196 8.15 22.82 -14.21
N LEU A 197 7.29 22.62 -13.20
CA LEU A 197 6.24 23.59 -12.84
C LEU A 197 6.80 24.89 -12.27
N LEU A 198 7.88 24.82 -11.48
CA LEU A 198 8.61 26.00 -11.01
C LEU A 198 9.20 26.82 -12.18
N ALA A 199 9.64 26.14 -13.24
CA ALA A 199 10.22 26.80 -14.40
C ALA A 199 9.16 27.41 -15.35
N HIS A 200 8.03 26.71 -15.55
CA HIS A 200 7.09 27.00 -16.64
C HIS A 200 5.69 27.43 -16.17
N GLY A 201 5.45 27.52 -14.87
CA GLY A 201 4.15 27.91 -14.30
C GLY A 201 3.28 26.73 -13.89
N PRO A 202 2.08 27.01 -13.37
CA PRO A 202 1.23 26.00 -12.75
C PRO A 202 0.77 24.93 -13.74
N GLY A 203 0.68 23.70 -13.24
CA GLY A 203 0.10 22.57 -13.96
C GLY A 203 -1.40 22.44 -13.73
N VAL A 204 -1.99 21.55 -14.48
CA VAL A 204 -3.40 21.15 -14.35
C VAL A 204 -3.51 19.63 -14.22
N VAL A 205 -4.53 19.17 -13.52
CA VAL A 205 -4.85 17.76 -13.35
C VAL A 205 -6.26 17.49 -13.86
N ALA A 206 -6.40 16.58 -14.83
CA ALA A 206 -7.68 16.11 -15.33
C ALA A 206 -8.02 14.76 -14.70
N LEU A 207 -9.27 14.57 -14.32
CA LEU A 207 -9.81 13.36 -13.70
C LEU A 207 -11.00 12.84 -14.50
N VAL A 208 -10.97 11.56 -14.84
CA VAL A 208 -12.15 10.80 -15.27
C VAL A 208 -12.35 9.63 -14.32
N LYS A 209 -13.52 9.57 -13.72
CA LYS A 209 -13.89 8.52 -12.76
C LYS A 209 -14.87 7.54 -13.37
N LEU A 210 -14.65 6.24 -13.08
CA LEU A 210 -15.45 5.13 -13.63
C LEU A 210 -16.17 4.41 -12.48
N PRO A 211 -17.41 3.95 -12.67
CA PRO A 211 -18.11 3.09 -11.73
C PRO A 211 -17.56 1.63 -11.83
N LEU A 212 -16.29 1.49 -11.51
CA LEU A 212 -15.52 0.25 -11.61
C LEU A 212 -14.66 0.09 -10.36
N VAL A 213 -14.77 -1.02 -9.66
CA VAL A 213 -13.94 -1.39 -8.50
C VAL A 213 -13.35 -2.77 -8.74
N PRO A 214 -12.25 -2.89 -9.50
CA PRO A 214 -11.67 -4.19 -9.77
C PRO A 214 -11.22 -4.85 -8.46
N PRO A 215 -11.44 -6.17 -8.29
CA PRO A 215 -10.89 -6.89 -7.14
C PRO A 215 -9.38 -6.66 -7.04
N ALA A 216 -8.88 -6.45 -5.84
CA ALA A 216 -7.49 -6.02 -5.66
C ALA A 216 -6.45 -7.06 -6.14
N THR A 217 -6.79 -8.36 -6.13
CA THR A 217 -5.94 -9.41 -6.73
C THR A 217 -5.79 -9.23 -8.25
N THR A 218 -6.78 -8.65 -8.92
CA THR A 218 -6.76 -8.41 -10.36
C THR A 218 -6.03 -7.11 -10.75
N GLN A 219 -5.62 -6.31 -9.77
CA GLN A 219 -4.82 -5.11 -9.96
C GLN A 219 -3.30 -5.40 -9.97
N LEU A 220 -2.91 -6.65 -10.14
CA LEU A 220 -1.51 -7.04 -10.33
C LEU A 220 -1.00 -6.48 -11.67
N VAL A 221 0.18 -5.84 -11.64
CA VAL A 221 0.85 -5.31 -12.83
C VAL A 221 1.90 -6.29 -13.29
N ALA A 222 1.48 -7.26 -14.09
CA ALA A 222 2.33 -8.30 -14.65
C ALA A 222 1.96 -8.56 -16.12
N PRO A 223 2.88 -9.03 -16.97
CA PRO A 223 2.58 -9.40 -18.35
C PRO A 223 1.35 -10.31 -18.46
N GLY A 224 0.44 -9.99 -19.38
CA GLY A 224 -0.83 -10.71 -19.56
C GLY A 224 -2.00 -10.20 -18.70
N MET A 225 -1.74 -9.45 -17.65
CA MET A 225 -2.79 -8.85 -16.83
C MET A 225 -3.37 -7.60 -17.49
N PRO A 226 -4.69 -7.34 -17.37
CA PRO A 226 -5.32 -6.18 -18.00
C PRO A 226 -4.74 -4.85 -17.53
N TYR A 227 -4.41 -4.76 -16.25
CA TYR A 227 -3.90 -3.52 -15.67
C TYR A 227 -2.52 -3.15 -16.20
N HIS A 228 -1.63 -4.13 -16.43
CA HIS A 228 -0.32 -3.92 -17.04
C HIS A 228 -0.46 -3.27 -18.43
N ALA A 229 -1.25 -3.86 -19.32
CA ALA A 229 -1.46 -3.34 -20.67
C ALA A 229 -2.05 -1.91 -20.67
N LEU A 230 -2.98 -1.63 -19.76
CA LEU A 230 -3.59 -0.30 -19.64
C LEU A 230 -2.57 0.75 -19.16
N ILE A 231 -1.70 0.40 -18.20
CA ILE A 231 -0.63 1.28 -17.74
C ILE A 231 0.36 1.55 -18.88
N GLU A 232 0.80 0.52 -19.63
CA GLU A 232 1.69 0.70 -20.78
C GLU A 232 1.10 1.65 -21.81
N ILE A 233 -0.17 1.46 -22.19
CA ILE A 233 -0.86 2.38 -23.10
C ILE A 233 -0.91 3.79 -22.51
N GLY A 234 -1.23 3.92 -21.22
CA GLY A 234 -1.24 5.23 -20.54
C GLY A 234 0.09 5.94 -20.66
N GLN A 235 1.20 5.24 -20.48
CA GLN A 235 2.55 5.83 -20.54
C GLN A 235 2.93 6.32 -21.96
N THR A 236 2.30 5.83 -23.03
CA THR A 236 2.54 6.36 -24.39
C THR A 236 2.02 7.77 -24.59
N HIS A 237 1.14 8.25 -23.71
CA HIS A 237 0.63 9.63 -23.73
C HIS A 237 1.57 10.62 -23.03
N VAL A 238 2.54 10.15 -22.23
CA VAL A 238 3.48 11.03 -21.51
C VAL A 238 4.46 11.68 -22.49
N GLY A 239 4.56 13.00 -22.46
CA GLY A 239 5.41 13.79 -23.33
C GLY A 239 4.72 15.08 -23.79
N GLY A 240 5.47 15.96 -24.42
CA GLY A 240 4.96 17.30 -24.73
C GLY A 240 4.56 18.04 -23.44
N HIS A 241 3.30 18.44 -23.34
CA HIS A 241 2.77 19.07 -22.14
C HIS A 241 2.25 18.07 -21.09
N ILE A 242 2.03 16.79 -21.45
CA ILE A 242 1.58 15.77 -20.50
C ILE A 242 2.76 15.33 -19.64
N LEU A 243 2.69 15.64 -18.35
CA LEU A 243 3.70 15.32 -17.35
C LEU A 243 3.58 13.88 -16.84
N ASP A 244 2.36 13.46 -16.53
CA ASP A 244 2.07 12.14 -15.95
C ASP A 244 0.71 11.63 -16.36
N VAL A 245 0.62 10.30 -16.47
CA VAL A 245 -0.62 9.55 -16.63
C VAL A 245 -0.66 8.49 -15.55
N SER A 246 -1.64 8.61 -14.68
CA SER A 246 -1.86 7.72 -13.54
C SER A 246 -3.19 7.00 -13.68
N LEU A 247 -3.15 5.67 -13.66
CA LEU A 247 -4.34 4.81 -13.60
C LEU A 247 -4.48 4.30 -12.17
N CYS A 248 -5.58 4.63 -11.51
CA CYS A 248 -5.82 4.29 -10.11
C CYS A 248 -6.99 3.32 -10.01
N GLY A 249 -6.70 2.05 -9.69
CA GLY A 249 -7.71 1.00 -9.58
C GLY A 249 -8.69 1.20 -8.41
N GLY A 250 -8.30 2.02 -7.43
CA GLY A 250 -9.06 2.28 -6.22
C GLY A 250 -9.00 1.14 -5.20
N PHE A 251 -9.46 1.43 -4.00
CA PHE A 251 -9.54 0.50 -2.89
C PHE A 251 -11.00 0.31 -2.46
N ALA A 252 -11.61 -0.77 -2.93
CA ALA A 252 -13.03 -1.05 -2.69
C ALA A 252 -13.35 -1.22 -1.19
N LEU A 253 -12.43 -1.84 -0.40
CA LEU A 253 -12.67 -2.13 1.02
C LEU A 253 -12.76 -0.87 1.90
N ALA A 254 -12.50 0.32 1.36
CA ALA A 254 -12.83 1.58 2.01
C ALA A 254 -14.33 1.76 2.22
N ASP A 255 -15.18 1.09 1.45
CA ASP A 255 -16.64 1.25 1.47
C ASP A 255 -17.03 2.72 1.66
N SER A 256 -16.66 3.55 0.71
CA SER A 256 -16.88 4.99 0.77
C SER A 256 -17.47 5.51 -0.55
N PRO A 257 -18.12 6.69 -0.54
CA PRO A 257 -18.60 7.32 -1.77
C PRO A 257 -17.46 7.68 -2.75
N THR A 258 -16.21 7.63 -2.29
CA THR A 258 -15.03 7.97 -3.10
C THR A 258 -14.46 6.77 -3.88
N CYS A 259 -14.89 5.54 -3.61
CA CYS A 259 -14.44 4.34 -4.32
C CYS A 259 -14.72 4.42 -5.83
N GLY A 260 -13.83 3.83 -6.60
CA GLY A 260 -13.97 3.72 -8.06
C GLY A 260 -12.65 3.94 -8.79
N PHE A 261 -12.50 3.28 -9.94
CA PHE A 261 -11.36 3.46 -10.82
C PHE A 261 -11.26 4.92 -11.30
N ALA A 262 -10.04 5.43 -11.35
CA ALA A 262 -9.79 6.79 -11.82
C ALA A 262 -8.66 6.80 -12.86
N VAL A 263 -8.85 7.59 -13.92
CA VAL A 263 -7.82 7.99 -14.86
C VAL A 263 -7.47 9.44 -14.57
N VAL A 264 -6.21 9.69 -14.23
CA VAL A 264 -5.70 11.01 -13.87
C VAL A 264 -4.57 11.38 -14.79
N VAL A 265 -4.66 12.57 -15.40
CA VAL A 265 -3.62 13.08 -16.30
C VAL A 265 -3.18 14.46 -15.83
N SER A 266 -1.88 14.61 -15.62
CA SER A 266 -1.25 15.88 -15.24
C SER A 266 -0.58 16.52 -16.44
N ALA A 267 -0.80 17.82 -16.67
CA ALA A 267 -0.15 18.57 -17.75
C ALA A 267 0.44 19.88 -17.24
N SER A 268 1.53 20.31 -17.88
CA SER A 268 2.16 21.63 -17.70
C SER A 268 1.46 22.70 -18.54
N HIS A 269 1.88 23.96 -18.37
CA HIS A 269 1.40 25.10 -19.14
C HIS A 269 -0.12 25.33 -19.12
N GLY A 270 -0.84 24.73 -18.16
CA GLY A 270 -2.29 24.85 -18.07
C GLY A 270 -3.05 24.15 -19.20
N ASP A 271 -2.44 23.20 -19.92
CA ASP A 271 -3.04 22.51 -21.07
C ASP A 271 -4.13 21.53 -20.64
N ARG A 272 -5.30 22.08 -20.31
CA ARG A 272 -6.48 21.31 -19.86
C ARG A 272 -7.03 20.41 -20.95
N ASP A 273 -6.99 20.84 -22.20
CA ASP A 273 -7.59 20.10 -23.31
C ASP A 273 -6.77 18.86 -23.62
N ALA A 274 -5.44 18.94 -23.62
CA ALA A 274 -4.57 17.78 -23.77
C ALA A 274 -4.76 16.79 -22.61
N ALA A 275 -4.75 17.29 -21.36
CA ALA A 275 -4.94 16.42 -20.18
C ALA A 275 -6.31 15.73 -20.21
N ARG A 276 -7.38 16.46 -20.50
CA ARG A 276 -8.74 15.94 -20.55
C ARG A 276 -8.92 14.93 -21.68
N GLY A 277 -8.47 15.24 -22.87
CA GLY A 277 -8.56 14.37 -24.04
C GLY A 277 -7.86 13.01 -23.83
N ALA A 278 -6.66 13.05 -23.23
CA ALA A 278 -5.94 11.82 -22.86
C ALA A 278 -6.70 11.02 -21.78
N ALA A 279 -7.20 11.70 -20.73
CA ALA A 279 -7.95 11.03 -19.66
C ALA A 279 -9.23 10.36 -20.17
N GLU A 280 -10.00 11.03 -21.02
CA GLU A 280 -11.22 10.52 -21.63
C GLU A 280 -10.95 9.33 -22.57
N SER A 281 -9.89 9.41 -23.38
CA SER A 281 -9.48 8.31 -24.27
C SER A 281 -9.12 7.05 -23.48
N LEU A 282 -8.29 7.21 -22.45
CA LEU A 282 -7.87 6.09 -21.59
C LEU A 282 -9.03 5.52 -20.77
N ALA A 283 -9.94 6.35 -20.29
CA ALA A 283 -11.11 5.90 -19.55
C ALA A 283 -12.02 4.98 -20.39
N LYS A 284 -12.17 5.26 -21.68
CA LYS A 284 -12.88 4.37 -22.61
C LYS A 284 -12.21 3.00 -22.72
N LEU A 285 -10.88 2.96 -22.79
CA LEU A 285 -10.12 1.71 -22.84
C LEU A 285 -10.24 0.92 -21.55
N VAL A 286 -10.15 1.60 -20.40
CA VAL A 286 -10.35 0.96 -19.09
C VAL A 286 -11.73 0.36 -18.97
N TRP A 287 -12.77 1.10 -19.35
CA TRP A 287 -14.14 0.60 -19.28
C TRP A 287 -14.40 -0.58 -20.22
N ALA A 288 -13.84 -0.53 -21.43
CA ALA A 288 -13.91 -1.64 -22.38
C ALA A 288 -13.21 -2.92 -21.85
N ALA A 289 -12.15 -2.75 -21.06
CA ALA A 289 -11.40 -3.85 -20.48
C ALA A 289 -11.96 -4.38 -19.14
N ARG A 290 -13.05 -3.80 -18.58
CA ARG A 290 -13.54 -4.09 -17.22
C ARG A 290 -13.79 -5.58 -16.94
N GLU A 291 -14.28 -6.33 -17.92
CA GLU A 291 -14.57 -7.77 -17.78
C GLU A 291 -13.30 -8.63 -17.69
N ARG A 292 -12.15 -8.10 -18.12
CA ARG A 292 -10.86 -8.79 -18.03
C ARG A 292 -10.29 -8.78 -16.60
N PHE A 293 -10.83 -7.94 -15.69
CA PHE A 293 -10.51 -7.98 -14.26
C PHE A 293 -11.28 -9.12 -13.56
N GLU A 294 -11.16 -10.32 -14.13
CA GLU A 294 -11.84 -11.52 -13.66
C GLU A 294 -11.12 -12.10 -12.43
N LEU A 295 -11.88 -12.28 -11.35
CA LEU A 295 -11.38 -12.93 -10.13
C LEU A 295 -11.29 -14.45 -10.34
N ARG A 296 -10.10 -14.99 -10.06
CA ARG A 296 -9.87 -16.45 -10.06
C ARG A 296 -9.22 -16.84 -8.75
N LEU A 297 -9.89 -17.70 -8.00
CA LEU A 297 -9.40 -18.24 -6.75
C LEU A 297 -9.33 -19.76 -6.81
N THR A 298 -8.40 -20.35 -6.06
CA THR A 298 -8.32 -21.77 -5.84
C THR A 298 -9.10 -22.12 -4.59
N GLU A 299 -10.00 -23.08 -4.65
CA GLU A 299 -10.72 -23.57 -3.48
C GLU A 299 -9.74 -24.08 -2.43
N MET A 300 -10.05 -23.84 -1.15
CA MET A 300 -9.13 -24.14 -0.05
C MET A 300 -8.75 -25.63 -0.01
N ASP A 301 -9.69 -26.53 -0.26
CA ASP A 301 -9.44 -27.99 -0.25
C ASP A 301 -8.49 -28.41 -1.38
N ASP A 302 -8.60 -27.82 -2.57
CA ASP A 302 -7.71 -28.08 -3.71
C ASP A 302 -6.29 -27.54 -3.44
N ALA A 303 -6.19 -26.37 -2.81
CA ALA A 303 -4.92 -25.79 -2.39
C ALA A 303 -4.22 -26.68 -1.33
N VAL A 304 -4.97 -27.16 -0.36
CA VAL A 304 -4.47 -28.10 0.69
C VAL A 304 -4.04 -29.42 0.07
N ALA A 305 -4.81 -30.00 -0.85
CA ALA A 305 -4.43 -31.21 -1.57
C ALA A 305 -3.10 -31.03 -2.33
N SER A 306 -2.92 -29.88 -2.96
CA SER A 306 -1.68 -29.53 -3.68
C SER A 306 -0.48 -29.44 -2.71
N ALA A 307 -0.65 -28.87 -1.52
CA ALA A 307 0.38 -28.82 -0.48
C ALA A 307 0.74 -30.20 0.06
N VAL A 308 -0.24 -31.06 0.31
CA VAL A 308 -0.02 -32.46 0.74
C VAL A 308 0.79 -33.21 -0.33
N GLN A 309 0.45 -33.00 -1.61
CA GLN A 309 1.20 -33.62 -2.71
C GLN A 309 2.63 -33.07 -2.79
N ALA A 310 2.83 -31.75 -2.68
CA ALA A 310 4.15 -31.13 -2.68
C ALA A 310 5.04 -31.65 -1.56
N GLY A 311 4.50 -31.87 -0.36
CA GLY A 311 5.22 -32.41 0.79
C GLY A 311 5.72 -33.85 0.60
N ARG A 312 5.18 -34.62 -0.36
CA ARG A 312 5.63 -35.99 -0.67
C ARG A 312 6.85 -36.01 -1.59
N HIS A 313 7.20 -34.87 -2.19
CA HIS A 313 8.29 -34.76 -3.14
C HIS A 313 9.42 -33.88 -2.55
N PRO A 314 10.51 -34.46 -2.06
CA PRO A 314 11.59 -33.71 -1.39
C PRO A 314 12.35 -32.75 -2.32
N HIS A 315 12.23 -32.96 -3.65
CA HIS A 315 12.89 -32.13 -4.67
C HIS A 315 11.87 -31.62 -5.67
N GLY A 316 11.90 -30.33 -5.96
CA GLY A 316 10.99 -29.69 -6.92
C GLY A 316 10.84 -28.19 -6.64
N ALA A 317 10.27 -27.46 -7.58
CA ALA A 317 9.93 -26.06 -7.40
C ALA A 317 8.96 -25.89 -6.22
N GLY A 318 9.15 -24.85 -5.44
CA GLY A 318 8.26 -24.50 -4.34
C GLY A 318 6.81 -24.28 -4.79
N LEU A 319 5.90 -24.37 -3.85
CA LEU A 319 4.49 -24.03 -3.99
C LEU A 319 4.19 -22.84 -3.08
N ILE A 320 3.48 -21.83 -3.57
CA ILE A 320 2.98 -20.73 -2.74
C ILE A 320 1.46 -20.82 -2.67
N LEU A 321 0.93 -20.84 -1.44
CA LEU A 321 -0.49 -20.67 -1.15
C LEU A 321 -0.70 -19.27 -0.57
N ALA A 322 -1.32 -18.39 -1.32
CA ALA A 322 -1.61 -17.03 -0.91
C ALA A 322 -3.03 -16.95 -0.31
N ASP A 323 -3.11 -16.82 1.01
CA ASP A 323 -4.33 -16.46 1.73
C ASP A 323 -4.63 -14.97 1.47
N VAL A 324 -5.36 -14.71 0.38
CA VAL A 324 -5.63 -13.35 -0.09
C VAL A 324 -6.68 -12.63 0.74
N ALA A 325 -7.47 -13.39 1.51
CA ALA A 325 -8.55 -12.84 2.32
C ALA A 325 -8.09 -12.34 3.70
N ASP A 326 -6.85 -12.65 4.11
CA ASP A 326 -6.26 -12.17 5.37
C ASP A 326 -4.95 -11.42 5.13
N ASN A 327 -5.00 -10.41 4.28
CA ASN A 327 -3.84 -9.64 3.87
C ASN A 327 -3.63 -8.40 4.77
N PRO A 328 -2.56 -8.32 5.60
CA PRO A 328 -2.23 -7.11 6.36
C PRO A 328 -2.05 -5.87 5.49
N GLY A 329 -1.57 -6.05 4.24
CA GLY A 329 -1.46 -4.97 3.26
C GLY A 329 -2.79 -4.47 2.69
N ALA A 330 -3.93 -4.86 3.27
CA ALA A 330 -5.26 -4.33 2.96
C ALA A 330 -6.11 -4.21 4.25
N GLY A 331 -5.46 -4.17 5.40
CA GLY A 331 -6.12 -4.08 6.70
C GLY A 331 -6.53 -5.42 7.32
N GLY A 332 -6.15 -6.56 6.73
CA GLY A 332 -6.34 -7.87 7.36
C GLY A 332 -5.50 -8.05 8.63
N GLY A 333 -5.93 -8.93 9.52
CA GLY A 333 -5.23 -9.21 10.77
C GLY A 333 -3.88 -9.93 10.57
N GLY A 334 -3.74 -10.69 9.50
CA GLY A 334 -2.61 -11.59 9.29
C GLY A 334 -2.62 -12.77 10.27
N ASN A 335 -3.79 -13.11 10.82
CA ASN A 335 -3.93 -14.02 11.95
C ASN A 335 -5.00 -15.10 11.74
N THR A 336 -5.68 -15.18 10.61
CA THR A 336 -6.66 -16.24 10.39
C THR A 336 -6.00 -17.61 10.37
N THR A 337 -6.65 -18.60 10.92
CA THR A 337 -6.12 -19.96 11.12
C THR A 337 -6.75 -21.02 10.22
N TRP A 338 -7.66 -20.64 9.32
CA TRP A 338 -8.43 -21.58 8.48
C TRP A 338 -7.52 -22.48 7.65
N LEU A 339 -6.60 -21.91 6.89
CA LEU A 339 -5.67 -22.66 6.05
C LEU A 339 -4.66 -23.45 6.90
N MET A 340 -4.18 -22.87 8.02
CA MET A 340 -3.31 -23.55 8.99
C MET A 340 -3.98 -24.83 9.54
N ALA A 341 -5.22 -24.70 10.01
CA ALA A 341 -5.99 -25.83 10.56
C ALA A 341 -6.26 -26.91 9.52
N ALA A 342 -6.57 -26.52 8.27
CA ALA A 342 -6.79 -27.46 7.18
C ALA A 342 -5.51 -28.23 6.80
N LEU A 343 -4.38 -27.56 6.70
CA LEU A 343 -3.07 -28.17 6.42
C LEU A 343 -2.62 -29.11 7.56
N HIS A 344 -2.83 -28.71 8.82
CA HIS A 344 -2.54 -29.56 9.99
C HIS A 344 -3.40 -30.81 9.99
N ARG A 345 -4.72 -30.67 9.84
CA ARG A 345 -5.67 -31.80 9.83
C ARG A 345 -5.37 -32.84 8.75
N THR A 346 -4.85 -32.41 7.60
CA THR A 346 -4.49 -33.31 6.49
C THR A 346 -3.09 -33.87 6.59
N GLY A 347 -2.32 -33.53 7.63
CA GLY A 347 -0.96 -34.00 7.84
C GLY A 347 0.03 -33.50 6.80
N ALA A 348 -0.18 -32.31 6.22
CA ALA A 348 0.73 -31.71 5.25
C ALA A 348 2.14 -31.58 5.82
N GLN A 349 3.16 -31.85 4.97
CA GLN A 349 4.56 -31.84 5.35
C GLN A 349 5.36 -30.79 4.59
N GLY A 350 6.44 -30.27 5.19
CA GLY A 350 7.32 -29.29 4.57
C GLY A 350 6.65 -27.94 4.33
N VAL A 351 5.63 -27.60 5.13
CA VAL A 351 4.90 -26.34 5.05
C VAL A 351 5.56 -25.31 5.95
N LEU A 352 5.72 -24.08 5.42
CA LEU A 352 6.03 -22.89 6.19
C LEU A 352 4.87 -21.90 6.09
N MET A 353 4.22 -21.59 7.22
CA MET A 353 3.38 -20.41 7.33
C MET A 353 4.32 -19.19 7.41
N GLY A 354 4.31 -18.32 6.40
CA GLY A 354 5.25 -17.22 6.21
C GLY A 354 5.35 -16.34 7.44
N VAL A 355 4.54 -15.27 7.56
CA VAL A 355 4.40 -14.60 8.86
C VAL A 355 2.94 -14.66 9.32
N HIS A 356 2.76 -15.04 10.59
CA HIS A 356 1.47 -15.12 11.26
C HIS A 356 1.48 -14.19 12.46
N THR A 357 0.55 -13.26 12.53
CA THR A 357 0.50 -12.26 13.60
C THR A 357 -0.17 -12.84 14.84
N ASP A 358 0.60 -13.05 15.91
CA ASP A 358 0.07 -13.40 17.24
C ASP A 358 1.08 -13.03 18.34
N ALA A 359 0.99 -11.78 18.83
CA ALA A 359 1.90 -11.27 19.85
C ALA A 359 1.89 -12.09 21.16
N PRO A 360 0.73 -12.57 21.69
CA PRO A 360 0.71 -13.46 22.86
C PRO A 360 1.48 -14.76 22.66
N VAL A 361 1.33 -15.43 21.50
CA VAL A 361 2.05 -16.67 21.19
C VAL A 361 3.55 -16.42 21.03
N ALA A 362 3.94 -15.32 20.36
CA ALA A 362 5.34 -14.93 20.27
C ALA A 362 5.96 -14.68 21.65
N ALA A 363 5.28 -13.95 22.54
CA ALA A 363 5.73 -13.69 23.91
C ALA A 363 5.85 -14.99 24.72
N GLN A 364 4.89 -15.91 24.60
CA GLN A 364 4.93 -17.21 25.25
C GLN A 364 6.16 -18.04 24.79
N ALA A 365 6.47 -18.02 23.48
CA ALA A 365 7.64 -18.70 22.93
C ALA A 365 8.96 -18.10 23.48
N HIS A 366 9.06 -16.78 23.59
CA HIS A 366 10.22 -16.10 24.18
C HIS A 366 10.41 -16.44 25.65
N GLN A 367 9.33 -16.54 26.43
CA GLN A 367 9.39 -16.95 27.83
C GLN A 367 9.86 -18.41 28.01
N ALA A 368 9.43 -19.30 27.12
CA ALA A 368 9.76 -20.72 27.19
C ALA A 368 11.19 -21.03 26.70
N GLY A 369 11.70 -20.28 25.75
CA GLY A 369 13.04 -20.47 25.16
C GLY A 369 13.08 -21.53 24.06
N VAL A 370 14.19 -21.48 23.28
CA VAL A 370 14.43 -22.42 22.18
C VAL A 370 14.52 -23.86 22.69
N GLY A 371 13.91 -24.79 21.96
CA GLY A 371 13.83 -26.21 22.27
C GLY A 371 12.63 -26.61 23.14
N ALA A 372 11.95 -25.65 23.77
CA ALA A 372 10.80 -25.92 24.61
C ALA A 372 9.59 -26.43 23.80
N GLN A 373 8.84 -27.35 24.43
CA GLN A 373 7.50 -27.78 23.95
C GLN A 373 6.46 -26.99 24.72
N ILE A 374 5.60 -26.26 24.03
CA ILE A 374 4.59 -25.39 24.63
C ILE A 374 3.19 -25.66 24.06
N PRO A 375 2.15 -25.60 24.87
CA PRO A 375 0.78 -25.56 24.37
C PRO A 375 0.50 -24.16 23.82
N VAL A 376 0.12 -24.05 22.56
CA VAL A 376 -0.24 -22.79 21.93
C VAL A 376 -1.73 -22.71 21.64
N CYS A 377 -2.29 -21.53 21.73
CA CYS A 377 -3.64 -21.23 21.28
C CYS A 377 -3.59 -19.91 20.51
N PHE A 378 -3.53 -20.02 19.18
CA PHE A 378 -3.59 -18.85 18.30
C PHE A 378 -4.96 -18.17 18.43
N ASN A 379 -4.97 -16.84 18.30
CA ASN A 379 -6.17 -16.00 18.43
C ASN A 379 -6.89 -16.14 19.78
N ARG A 380 -6.20 -16.52 20.84
CA ARG A 380 -6.80 -16.61 22.17
C ARG A 380 -7.36 -15.25 22.60
N GLY A 381 -8.67 -15.20 22.83
CA GLY A 381 -9.35 -14.00 23.34
C GLY A 381 -9.52 -12.88 22.32
N VAL A 382 -9.29 -13.14 21.02
CA VAL A 382 -9.61 -12.16 19.97
C VAL A 382 -11.12 -11.99 19.91
N VAL A 383 -11.57 -10.75 20.10
CA VAL A 383 -12.99 -10.35 20.10
C VAL A 383 -13.23 -9.39 18.94
N GLY A 384 -14.37 -9.55 18.26
CA GLY A 384 -14.81 -8.63 17.19
C GLY A 384 -14.32 -8.98 15.79
N ASP A 385 -13.36 -9.87 15.64
CA ASP A 385 -12.96 -10.44 14.36
C ASP A 385 -13.58 -11.84 14.17
N ARG A 386 -14.65 -11.90 13.37
CA ARG A 386 -15.36 -13.16 13.07
C ARG A 386 -14.52 -14.18 12.28
N TYR A 387 -13.39 -13.78 11.72
CA TYR A 387 -12.51 -14.63 10.93
C TYR A 387 -11.33 -15.17 11.72
N ALA A 388 -10.99 -14.56 12.85
CA ALA A 388 -9.91 -14.99 13.74
C ALA A 388 -10.37 -16.15 14.62
N GLN A 389 -10.42 -17.38 14.06
CA GLN A 389 -10.81 -18.59 14.81
C GLN A 389 -9.65 -19.07 15.69
N PRO A 390 -9.92 -19.54 16.93
CA PRO A 390 -8.90 -20.17 17.75
C PRO A 390 -8.33 -21.43 17.09
N PHE A 391 -7.01 -21.64 17.22
CA PHE A 391 -6.36 -22.89 16.83
C PHE A 391 -5.39 -23.33 17.93
N GLU A 392 -5.63 -24.50 18.50
CA GLU A 392 -4.86 -25.07 19.59
C GLU A 392 -3.97 -26.20 19.11
N ALA A 393 -2.73 -26.23 19.58
CA ALA A 393 -1.78 -27.28 19.26
C ALA A 393 -0.65 -27.34 20.30
N SER A 394 0.16 -28.40 20.25
CA SER A 394 1.46 -28.45 20.93
C SER A 394 2.56 -28.06 19.95
N ALA A 395 3.33 -27.03 20.27
CA ALA A 395 4.36 -26.50 19.41
C ALA A 395 5.74 -26.59 20.05
N ARG A 396 6.77 -26.92 19.24
CA ARG A 396 8.17 -26.80 19.65
C ARG A 396 8.72 -25.46 19.18
N VAL A 397 9.40 -24.73 20.06
CA VAL A 397 10.11 -23.49 19.73
C VAL A 397 11.42 -23.83 19.03
N LEU A 398 11.55 -23.45 17.77
CA LEU A 398 12.75 -23.73 16.95
C LEU A 398 13.75 -22.56 17.00
N ALA A 399 13.27 -21.32 16.93
CA ALA A 399 14.10 -20.13 16.93
C ALA A 399 13.34 -18.92 17.51
N LEU A 400 14.09 -17.93 17.97
CA LEU A 400 13.61 -16.66 18.50
C LEU A 400 14.40 -15.51 17.87
N SER A 401 13.75 -14.35 17.67
CA SER A 401 14.36 -13.13 17.14
C SER A 401 13.71 -11.90 17.75
N ASP A 402 14.45 -10.78 17.82
CA ASP A 402 13.87 -9.47 18.14
C ASP A 402 13.03 -8.89 16.99
N GLY A 403 13.08 -9.51 15.81
CA GLY A 403 12.30 -9.16 14.64
C GLY A 403 12.88 -8.05 13.78
N ARG A 404 14.10 -7.57 14.03
CA ARG A 404 14.77 -6.55 13.22
C ARG A 404 15.43 -7.16 11.99
N PHE A 405 15.20 -6.56 10.82
CA PHE A 405 15.85 -6.99 9.58
C PHE A 405 16.06 -5.81 8.62
N VAL A 406 16.99 -5.98 7.69
CA VAL A 406 17.16 -5.10 6.53
C VAL A 406 16.68 -5.85 5.29
N GLY A 407 15.69 -5.29 4.62
CA GLY A 407 15.15 -5.90 3.40
C GLY A 407 16.16 -5.91 2.27
N ARG A 408 16.15 -6.99 1.47
CA ARG A 408 17.06 -7.20 0.35
C ARG A 408 16.35 -7.20 -1.00
N ARG A 409 15.06 -7.48 -1.02
CA ARG A 409 14.26 -7.68 -2.24
C ARG A 409 12.88 -7.02 -2.12
N GLY A 410 12.21 -6.87 -3.27
CA GLY A 410 10.82 -6.41 -3.32
C GLY A 410 10.60 -5.04 -2.66
N LEU A 411 9.48 -4.90 -1.98
CA LEU A 411 9.06 -3.66 -1.33
C LEU A 411 9.93 -3.28 -0.12
N ALA A 412 10.58 -4.25 0.50
CA ALA A 412 11.41 -4.00 1.68
C ALA A 412 12.86 -3.64 1.33
N ALA A 413 13.28 -3.80 0.07
CA ALA A 413 14.67 -3.61 -0.36
C ALA A 413 15.26 -2.29 0.13
N GLY A 414 16.39 -2.38 0.86
CA GLY A 414 17.13 -1.23 1.39
C GLY A 414 16.46 -0.52 2.58
N SER A 415 15.36 -1.06 3.13
CA SER A 415 14.68 -0.50 4.28
C SER A 415 14.94 -1.32 5.54
N THR A 416 15.20 -0.67 6.66
CA THR A 416 15.18 -1.31 7.98
C THR A 416 13.73 -1.45 8.44
N ARG A 417 13.36 -2.64 8.93
CA ARG A 417 12.00 -2.95 9.38
C ARG A 417 12.01 -3.78 10.65
N GLU A 418 10.88 -3.78 11.35
CA GLU A 418 10.70 -4.51 12.61
C GLU A 418 9.41 -5.34 12.57
N MET A 419 9.49 -6.60 12.99
CA MET A 419 8.35 -7.50 13.19
C MET A 419 8.00 -7.64 14.68
N GLY A 420 8.77 -6.95 15.56
CA GLY A 420 8.72 -7.17 16.99
C GLY A 420 9.22 -8.56 17.40
N PRO A 421 9.20 -8.91 18.69
CA PRO A 421 9.56 -10.24 19.16
C PRO A 421 8.90 -11.31 18.29
N SER A 422 9.71 -12.21 17.72
CA SER A 422 9.27 -13.20 16.73
C SER A 422 9.79 -14.59 17.10
N ALA A 423 9.07 -15.62 16.70
CA ALA A 423 9.43 -17.01 16.96
C ALA A 423 9.15 -17.89 15.74
N LEU A 424 9.98 -18.91 15.53
CA LEU A 424 9.69 -20.01 14.62
C LEU A 424 9.20 -21.20 15.45
N LEU A 425 7.99 -21.63 15.19
CA LEU A 425 7.35 -22.76 15.86
C LEU A 425 7.22 -23.95 14.92
N GLN A 426 7.32 -25.16 15.46
CA GLN A 426 7.04 -26.42 14.76
C GLN A 426 5.78 -27.06 15.35
N ILE A 427 4.79 -27.33 14.52
CA ILE A 427 3.60 -28.09 14.82
C ILE A 427 3.49 -29.21 13.77
N ASP A 428 3.84 -30.43 14.14
CA ASP A 428 3.92 -31.57 13.22
C ASP A 428 4.69 -31.22 11.92
N GLY A 429 4.06 -31.31 10.76
CA GLY A 429 4.63 -30.99 9.45
C GLY A 429 4.69 -29.50 9.11
N LEU A 430 4.19 -28.61 9.99
CA LEU A 430 4.09 -27.18 9.76
C LEU A 430 5.12 -26.42 10.58
N ARG A 431 5.88 -25.53 9.94
CA ARG A 431 6.65 -24.46 10.60
C ARG A 431 5.84 -23.17 10.52
N ILE A 432 5.82 -22.38 11.58
CA ILE A 432 5.05 -21.15 11.66
C ILE A 432 5.96 -20.04 12.15
N ALA A 433 6.20 -19.03 11.32
CA ALA A 433 6.90 -17.80 11.71
C ALA A 433 5.89 -16.84 12.36
N VAL A 434 5.87 -16.81 13.70
CA VAL A 434 4.97 -15.97 14.48
C VAL A 434 5.64 -14.63 14.73
N ILE A 435 4.90 -13.54 14.53
CA ILE A 435 5.36 -12.15 14.70
C ILE A 435 4.46 -11.38 15.65
N SER A 436 5.02 -10.37 16.33
CA SER A 436 4.25 -9.53 17.27
C SER A 436 3.68 -8.28 16.62
N LEU A 437 4.36 -7.69 15.63
CA LEU A 437 3.89 -6.50 14.91
C LEU A 437 3.32 -6.93 13.55
N ARG A 438 2.07 -6.55 13.30
CA ARG A 438 1.32 -6.96 12.10
C ARG A 438 1.96 -6.45 10.82
N GLN A 439 2.34 -7.36 9.93
CA GLN A 439 2.80 -7.05 8.58
C GLN A 439 2.71 -8.26 7.65
N GLN A 440 2.94 -8.02 6.35
CA GLN A 440 3.05 -9.08 5.35
C GLN A 440 4.44 -9.71 5.33
N LEU A 441 4.54 -10.91 4.76
CA LEU A 441 5.83 -11.44 4.29
C LEU A 441 6.20 -10.74 2.98
N LEU A 442 7.22 -9.89 3.03
CA LEU A 442 7.66 -9.03 1.91
C LEU A 442 9.06 -9.35 1.40
N ASP A 443 9.87 -10.02 2.23
CA ASP A 443 11.29 -10.26 1.95
C ASP A 443 11.76 -11.55 2.64
N PRO A 444 12.59 -12.38 1.97
CA PRO A 444 13.19 -13.55 2.62
C PRO A 444 13.96 -13.22 3.91
N ALA A 445 14.52 -12.01 4.04
CA ALA A 445 15.22 -11.57 5.24
C ALA A 445 14.37 -11.68 6.52
N GLN A 446 13.02 -11.60 6.41
CA GLN A 446 12.11 -11.84 7.53
C GLN A 446 12.17 -13.28 8.05
N LEU A 447 12.49 -14.22 7.20
CA LEU A 447 12.62 -15.64 7.50
C LEU A 447 14.05 -16.00 7.92
N ASP A 448 15.05 -15.36 7.32
CA ASP A 448 16.47 -15.59 7.62
C ASP A 448 16.80 -15.30 9.08
N ILE A 449 16.24 -14.24 9.68
CA ILE A 449 16.44 -13.89 11.10
C ILE A 449 15.85 -14.93 12.07
N LEU A 450 15.02 -15.85 11.56
CA LEU A 450 14.49 -17.02 12.26
C LEU A 450 15.20 -18.31 11.86
N GLY A 451 16.30 -18.24 11.09
CA GLY A 451 17.09 -19.39 10.68
C GLY A 451 16.38 -20.32 9.67
N VAL A 452 15.41 -19.79 8.92
CA VAL A 452 14.71 -20.60 7.91
C VAL A 452 15.51 -20.65 6.62
N ASP A 453 15.82 -21.86 6.16
CA ASP A 453 16.28 -22.10 4.79
C ASP A 453 15.07 -22.43 3.90
N LEU A 454 14.84 -21.64 2.87
CA LEU A 454 13.75 -21.86 1.90
C LEU A 454 13.97 -23.14 1.06
N ALA A 455 15.19 -23.66 0.96
CA ALA A 455 15.45 -24.95 0.31
C ALA A 455 14.75 -26.13 1.01
N ASP A 456 14.51 -26.01 2.32
CA ASP A 456 13.80 -27.01 3.14
C ASP A 456 12.27 -26.82 3.13
N VAL A 457 11.75 -25.81 2.40
CA VAL A 457 10.32 -25.52 2.31
C VAL A 457 9.75 -26.10 1.03
N ARG A 458 8.64 -26.83 1.13
CA ARG A 458 7.91 -27.35 -0.04
C ARG A 458 6.72 -26.47 -0.38
N THR A 459 6.04 -25.99 0.66
CA THR A 459 4.91 -25.07 0.52
C THR A 459 5.10 -23.87 1.43
N LEU A 460 5.13 -22.68 0.84
CA LEU A 460 5.11 -21.41 1.56
C LEU A 460 3.68 -20.86 1.55
N VAL A 461 3.10 -20.68 2.73
CA VAL A 461 1.81 -20.01 2.90
C VAL A 461 2.06 -18.54 3.22
N VAL A 462 1.44 -17.64 2.48
CA VAL A 462 1.59 -16.19 2.71
C VAL A 462 0.22 -15.54 2.91
N LYS A 463 0.14 -14.60 3.85
CA LYS A 463 -1.04 -13.74 4.06
C LYS A 463 -0.85 -12.45 3.26
N SER A 464 -1.12 -12.55 1.95
CA SER A 464 -0.84 -11.44 1.02
C SER A 464 -1.55 -11.68 -0.31
N ARG A 465 -1.87 -10.62 -1.02
CA ARG A 465 -2.45 -10.68 -2.37
C ARG A 465 -1.41 -10.73 -3.49
N GLY A 466 -0.29 -10.05 -3.32
CA GLY A 466 0.65 -9.94 -4.43
C GLY A 466 2.05 -9.44 -4.10
N HIS A 467 2.24 -8.70 -3.02
CA HIS A 467 3.51 -8.03 -2.72
C HIS A 467 4.69 -9.00 -2.56
N PHE A 468 4.45 -10.20 -2.04
CA PHE A 468 5.46 -11.26 -1.92
C PHE A 468 6.09 -11.65 -3.26
N ARG A 469 5.36 -11.51 -4.38
CA ARG A 469 5.81 -11.96 -5.71
C ARG A 469 7.13 -11.29 -6.14
N ALA A 470 7.37 -10.04 -5.71
CA ALA A 470 8.60 -9.32 -6.03
C ALA A 470 9.86 -9.84 -5.27
N ALA A 471 9.67 -10.70 -4.26
CA ALA A 471 10.76 -11.19 -3.42
C ALA A 471 10.91 -12.71 -3.41
N PHE A 472 9.88 -13.47 -3.79
CA PHE A 472 9.84 -14.93 -3.79
C PHE A 472 9.71 -15.55 -5.19
N ASP A 473 10.01 -14.80 -6.24
CA ASP A 473 10.03 -15.22 -7.65
C ASP A 473 10.99 -16.38 -7.93
N THR A 474 12.06 -16.50 -7.13
CA THR A 474 13.02 -17.61 -7.21
C THR A 474 12.57 -18.85 -6.45
N PHE A 475 11.60 -18.74 -5.54
CA PHE A 475 11.08 -19.88 -4.77
C PHE A 475 10.01 -20.65 -5.54
N ALA A 476 9.08 -19.95 -6.18
CA ALA A 476 8.02 -20.58 -6.96
C ALA A 476 7.74 -19.79 -8.24
N PRO A 477 7.63 -20.45 -9.40
CA PRO A 477 7.21 -19.81 -10.64
C PRO A 477 5.71 -19.46 -10.58
N PRO A 478 5.24 -18.51 -11.42
CA PRO A 478 3.87 -17.99 -11.35
C PRO A 478 2.75 -19.04 -11.36
N GLU A 479 2.92 -20.14 -12.13
CA GLU A 479 1.96 -21.25 -12.24
C GLU A 479 1.89 -22.13 -10.98
N ARG A 480 2.79 -21.92 -10.04
CA ARG A 480 2.79 -22.60 -8.74
C ARG A 480 2.42 -21.66 -7.58
N ILE A 481 1.76 -20.56 -7.90
CA ILE A 481 1.23 -19.61 -6.92
C ILE A 481 -0.29 -19.68 -6.99
N PHE A 482 -0.93 -20.16 -5.93
CA PHE A 482 -2.39 -20.29 -5.84
C PHE A 482 -2.94 -19.22 -4.91
N GLU A 483 -3.83 -18.39 -5.42
CA GLU A 483 -4.62 -17.45 -4.63
C GLU A 483 -5.79 -18.22 -4.02
N VAL A 484 -5.72 -18.46 -2.70
CA VAL A 484 -6.62 -19.38 -2.01
C VAL A 484 -7.87 -18.66 -1.52
N ASP A 485 -9.03 -19.26 -1.77
CA ASP A 485 -10.31 -18.81 -1.26
C ASP A 485 -10.49 -19.19 0.20
N CYS A 486 -9.99 -18.34 1.09
CA CYS A 486 -10.17 -18.48 2.54
C CYS A 486 -11.19 -17.47 3.07
N PRO A 487 -11.83 -17.75 4.21
CA PRO A 487 -12.58 -16.74 4.95
C PRO A 487 -11.63 -15.65 5.50
N GLY A 488 -11.94 -14.38 5.28
CA GLY A 488 -11.12 -13.29 5.80
C GLY A 488 -11.67 -11.90 5.49
N LEU A 489 -11.15 -10.91 6.21
CA LEU A 489 -11.62 -9.53 6.18
C LEU A 489 -11.32 -8.83 4.84
N THR A 490 -10.27 -9.28 4.14
CA THR A 490 -9.82 -8.69 2.88
C THR A 490 -10.19 -9.53 1.66
N THR A 491 -11.28 -10.31 1.77
CA THR A 491 -11.75 -11.15 0.65
C THR A 491 -11.93 -10.35 -0.64
N PRO A 492 -11.41 -10.83 -1.78
CA PRO A 492 -11.62 -10.19 -3.07
C PRO A 492 -12.99 -10.51 -3.69
N LYS A 493 -13.81 -11.35 -3.05
CA LYS A 493 -15.20 -11.66 -3.46
C LYS A 493 -16.14 -10.49 -3.17
N LEU A 494 -16.00 -9.39 -3.90
CA LEU A 494 -16.67 -8.13 -3.61
C LEU A 494 -18.21 -8.24 -3.55
N LYS A 495 -18.83 -9.16 -4.31
CA LYS A 495 -20.29 -9.38 -4.29
C LYS A 495 -20.80 -9.91 -2.94
N THR A 496 -19.92 -10.46 -2.09
CA THR A 496 -20.30 -11.05 -0.79
C THR A 496 -20.21 -10.08 0.38
N LEU A 497 -19.68 -8.89 0.17
CA LEU A 497 -19.44 -7.91 1.24
C LEU A 497 -20.66 -7.00 1.45
N PRO A 498 -20.91 -6.57 2.71
CA PRO A 498 -22.08 -5.74 3.06
C PRO A 498 -21.80 -4.26 2.79
N TRP A 499 -21.75 -3.87 1.53
CA TRP A 499 -21.53 -2.48 1.12
C TRP A 499 -22.64 -1.55 1.62
N THR A 500 -22.29 -0.46 2.26
CA THR A 500 -23.25 0.49 2.86
C THR A 500 -23.06 1.93 2.38
N ARG A 501 -21.85 2.30 1.97
CA ARG A 501 -21.49 3.70 1.64
C ARG A 501 -20.99 3.88 0.21
N MET A 502 -20.52 2.83 -0.43
CA MET A 502 -20.06 2.86 -1.82
C MET A 502 -21.20 3.27 -2.75
N ARG A 503 -20.92 4.19 -3.66
CA ARG A 503 -21.90 4.59 -4.70
C ARG A 503 -22.23 3.41 -5.59
N ARG A 504 -23.53 3.22 -5.86
CA ARG A 504 -24.07 2.16 -6.70
C ARG A 504 -24.87 2.74 -7.86
N PRO A 505 -24.98 2.11 -9.06
CA PRO A 505 -24.36 0.82 -9.40
C PRO A 505 -22.86 0.94 -9.70
N VAL A 506 -22.06 -0.10 -9.39
CA VAL A 506 -20.62 -0.19 -9.63
C VAL A 506 -20.22 -1.60 -10.06
N TYR A 507 -19.45 -1.73 -11.15
CA TYR A 507 -18.95 -3.02 -11.62
C TYR A 507 -17.72 -3.49 -10.80
N PRO A 508 -17.54 -4.77 -10.47
CA PRO A 508 -18.37 -5.93 -10.80
C PRO A 508 -19.44 -6.28 -9.75
N ILE A 509 -19.68 -5.40 -8.77
CA ILE A 509 -20.67 -5.66 -7.72
C ILE A 509 -22.08 -5.67 -8.32
N ASP A 510 -22.35 -4.71 -9.22
CA ASP A 510 -23.62 -4.59 -9.94
C ASP A 510 -23.42 -4.88 -11.43
N ASP A 511 -24.13 -5.87 -11.95
CA ASP A 511 -24.10 -6.21 -13.37
C ASP A 511 -24.79 -5.14 -14.24
N THR A 512 -25.60 -4.26 -13.63
CA THR A 512 -26.27 -3.13 -14.30
C THR A 512 -25.41 -1.88 -14.40
N ALA A 513 -24.18 -1.90 -13.87
CA ALA A 513 -23.29 -0.76 -13.93
C ALA A 513 -22.96 -0.41 -15.40
N HIS A 514 -23.14 0.86 -15.71
CA HIS A 514 -22.83 1.38 -17.04
C HIS A 514 -22.10 2.72 -16.90
N TRP A 515 -21.33 3.08 -17.93
CA TRP A 515 -20.59 4.33 -17.96
C TRP A 515 -20.52 4.86 -19.40
N SER A 516 -20.70 6.17 -19.54
CA SER A 516 -20.46 6.94 -20.78
C SER A 516 -19.85 8.30 -20.38
N LEU A 517 -19.08 8.88 -21.29
CA LEU A 517 -18.57 10.26 -21.15
C LEU A 517 -19.69 11.27 -21.22
#